data_dbd5efbe98f4de02c4c166e119702e2f
#
_entry.id   dbd5efbe98f4de02c4c166e119702e2f
#
_cell.length_a   1.000
_cell.length_b   1.000
_cell.length_c   1.000
_cell.angle_alpha   90.00
_cell.angle_beta   90.00
_cell.angle_gamma   90.00
#
_symmetry.space_group_name_H-M   'P 1'
#
loop_
_entity.id
_entity.type
_entity.pdbx_description
1 polymer ?
#
loop_
_entity_poly.entity_id
_entity_poly.type
_entity_poly.pdbx_seq_one_letter_code
_entity_poly.pdbx_strand_id
1 'polypeptide(L)'
;MILNRKIVALIIVRVLTCFFTFSAAVNAEELNAQKLLEQVDANLWADTKFITGRLIIDNGRKVRTLTQDSWMEGVTRSYSHYKSPAREKGTKMLKIGGKLWMYTPRTDRKILIAGHLLRQSMMGSDLSYEDMMEDHKLSNAYAATLEGYEDFEGTRLAILHLIAYDKKTTYQTRKAWVNPKNKTVLKEERFAKSGKILKRILFKDYEEIAGRIFPRTMIFKDLLKKNTKTTYKFDVIEFDIEIPGRYFSQSILKR
;
A
#
# COMPACT_ATOMS: atom_id res chain seq x y z
N MET A 1 -76.00 -25.67 -65.45
CA MET A 1 -75.90 -26.25 -64.11
C MET A 1 -74.61 -25.75 -63.48
N ILE A 2 -74.74 -24.75 -62.70
CA ILE A 2 -73.66 -23.81 -62.33
C ILE A 2 -73.26 -24.07 -60.93
N LEU A 3 -71.96 -24.41 -60.72
CA LEU A 3 -71.34 -24.69 -59.39
C LEU A 3 -70.86 -23.39 -58.77
N ASN A 4 -71.40 -23.00 -57.62
CA ASN A 4 -71.03 -21.81 -56.86
C ASN A 4 -69.90 -22.17 -55.92
N ARG A 5 -68.71 -21.71 -56.25
CA ARG A 5 -67.53 -21.74 -55.33
C ARG A 5 -67.60 -20.60 -54.35
N LYS A 6 -67.90 -20.91 -53.09
CA LYS A 6 -67.68 -19.96 -51.98
C LYS A 6 -66.22 -20.04 -51.57
N ILE A 7 -65.55 -18.93 -51.76
CA ILE A 7 -64.16 -18.74 -51.31
C ILE A 7 -64.23 -18.49 -49.80
N VAL A 8 -63.68 -19.43 -49.02
CA VAL A 8 -63.41 -19.19 -47.59
C VAL A 8 -62.09 -18.48 -47.46
N ALA A 9 -62.14 -17.20 -47.17
CA ALA A 9 -60.93 -16.43 -46.84
C ALA A 9 -60.48 -16.78 -45.43
N LEU A 10 -59.40 -17.53 -45.34
CA LEU A 10 -58.72 -17.82 -44.06
C LEU A 10 -57.88 -16.62 -43.68
N ILE A 11 -58.32 -15.82 -42.75
CA ILE A 11 -57.56 -14.71 -42.14
C ILE A 11 -56.57 -15.35 -41.18
N ILE A 12 -55.31 -15.45 -41.62
CA ILE A 12 -54.21 -15.80 -40.71
C ILE A 12 -53.79 -14.50 -39.98
N VAL A 13 -54.29 -14.36 -38.79
CA VAL A 13 -53.80 -13.34 -37.84
C VAL A 13 -52.41 -13.75 -37.37
N ARG A 14 -51.35 -13.22 -37.99
CA ARG A 14 -49.97 -13.29 -37.47
C ARG A 14 -49.93 -12.41 -36.23
N VAL A 15 -50.04 -13.01 -35.07
CA VAL A 15 -49.66 -12.37 -33.78
C VAL A 15 -48.12 -12.30 -33.78
N LEU A 16 -47.60 -11.17 -34.18
CA LEU A 16 -46.18 -10.82 -34.05
C LEU A 16 -45.89 -10.53 -32.58
N THR A 17 -45.58 -11.55 -31.79
CA THR A 17 -45.11 -11.43 -30.45
C THR A 17 -43.74 -10.77 -30.47
N CYS A 18 -43.72 -9.44 -30.36
CA CYS A 18 -42.51 -8.67 -30.13
C CYS A 18 -41.97 -9.05 -28.72
N PHE A 19 -41.05 -10.01 -28.68
CA PHE A 19 -40.23 -10.22 -27.47
C PHE A 19 -39.36 -8.98 -27.30
N PHE A 20 -39.86 -8.01 -26.60
CA PHE A 20 -39.03 -6.96 -26.01
C PHE A 20 -38.15 -7.63 -24.95
N THR A 21 -36.97 -8.10 -25.37
CA THR A 21 -35.91 -8.42 -24.42
C THR A 21 -35.53 -7.13 -23.74
N PHE A 22 -36.12 -6.89 -22.59
CA PHE A 22 -35.69 -5.85 -21.66
C PHE A 22 -34.30 -6.30 -21.16
N SER A 23 -33.25 -5.94 -21.92
CA SER A 23 -31.89 -5.99 -21.42
C SER A 23 -31.87 -5.03 -20.22
N ALA A 24 -32.07 -5.58 -19.03
CA ALA A 24 -31.70 -4.88 -17.81
C ALA A 24 -30.21 -4.62 -17.95
N ALA A 25 -29.86 -3.42 -18.39
CA ALA A 25 -28.51 -2.90 -18.23
C ALA A 25 -28.28 -2.91 -16.73
N VAL A 26 -27.60 -3.95 -16.24
CA VAL A 26 -27.01 -3.94 -14.92
C VAL A 26 -26.04 -2.78 -14.99
N ASN A 27 -26.45 -1.61 -14.50
CA ASN A 27 -25.54 -0.54 -14.17
C ASN A 27 -24.58 -1.11 -13.13
N ALA A 28 -23.50 -1.73 -13.60
CA ALA A 28 -22.37 -2.01 -12.73
C ALA A 28 -21.93 -0.63 -12.23
N GLU A 29 -22.20 -0.35 -10.96
CA GLU A 29 -21.76 0.87 -10.29
C GLU A 29 -20.27 1.02 -10.59
N GLU A 30 -19.92 2.06 -11.33
CA GLU A 30 -18.53 2.28 -11.74
C GLU A 30 -17.67 2.41 -10.49
N LEU A 31 -16.63 1.56 -10.38
CA LEU A 31 -15.80 1.50 -9.21
C LEU A 31 -15.19 2.88 -8.91
N ASN A 32 -15.58 3.47 -7.80
CA ASN A 32 -15.01 4.73 -7.35
C ASN A 32 -13.59 4.47 -6.80
N ALA A 33 -12.58 4.83 -7.58
CA ALA A 33 -11.17 4.62 -7.28
C ALA A 33 -10.73 5.32 -5.99
N GLN A 34 -11.20 6.54 -5.74
CA GLN A 34 -10.86 7.29 -4.53
C GLN A 34 -11.42 6.62 -3.28
N LYS A 35 -12.70 6.22 -3.33
CA LYS A 35 -13.35 5.48 -2.24
C LYS A 35 -12.67 4.13 -1.97
N LEU A 36 -12.25 3.43 -3.03
CA LEU A 36 -11.50 2.18 -2.86
C LEU A 36 -10.15 2.43 -2.19
N LEU A 37 -9.44 3.50 -2.56
CA LEU A 37 -8.16 3.87 -1.92
C LEU A 37 -8.35 4.21 -0.43
N GLU A 38 -9.41 4.92 -0.07
CA GLU A 38 -9.78 5.21 1.33
C GLU A 38 -10.04 3.92 2.13
N GLN A 39 -10.69 2.93 1.51
CA GLN A 39 -10.94 1.64 2.14
C GLN A 39 -9.65 0.80 2.31
N VAL A 40 -8.70 0.91 1.37
CA VAL A 40 -7.35 0.33 1.52
C VAL A 40 -6.63 0.97 2.70
N ASP A 41 -6.66 2.30 2.79
CA ASP A 41 -6.04 3.01 3.91
C ASP A 41 -6.67 2.61 5.26
N ALA A 42 -7.98 2.37 5.31
CA ALA A 42 -8.66 1.92 6.53
C ALA A 42 -8.13 0.55 7.04
N ASN A 43 -7.67 -0.32 6.14
CA ASN A 43 -7.02 -1.58 6.51
C ASN A 43 -5.58 -1.38 7.01
N LEU A 44 -4.84 -0.42 6.44
CA LEU A 44 -3.41 -0.23 6.71
C LEU A 44 -3.12 0.73 7.88
N TRP A 45 -4.08 1.61 8.19
CA TRP A 45 -3.88 2.70 9.16
C TRP A 45 -4.74 2.53 10.41
N ALA A 46 -4.14 2.86 11.53
CA ALA A 46 -4.76 3.02 12.83
C ALA A 46 -4.19 4.28 13.49
N ASP A 47 -4.86 4.82 14.51
CA ASP A 47 -4.40 6.02 15.20
C ASP A 47 -3.08 5.75 15.92
N THR A 48 -2.94 4.58 16.49
CA THR A 48 -1.69 4.11 17.10
C THR A 48 -1.39 2.67 16.68
N LYS A 49 -0.09 2.34 16.60
CA LYS A 49 0.38 0.99 16.28
C LYS A 49 1.63 0.63 17.07
N PHE A 50 1.68 -0.59 17.56
CA PHE A 50 2.92 -1.24 17.97
C PHE A 50 3.23 -2.38 17.02
N ILE A 51 4.49 -2.50 16.63
CA ILE A 51 4.95 -3.51 15.69
C ILE A 51 6.27 -4.10 16.20
N THR A 52 6.33 -5.42 16.37
CA THR A 52 7.59 -6.16 16.36
C THR A 52 7.77 -6.75 14.97
N GLY A 53 8.91 -6.50 14.33
CA GLY A 53 9.12 -6.94 12.97
C GLY A 53 10.57 -7.25 12.62
N ARG A 54 10.71 -7.95 11.50
CA ARG A 54 12.00 -8.34 10.93
C ARG A 54 12.18 -7.73 9.55
N LEU A 55 13.26 -6.98 9.40
CA LEU A 55 13.70 -6.45 8.10
C LEU A 55 14.80 -7.37 7.55
N ILE A 56 14.47 -8.19 6.56
CA ILE A 56 15.36 -9.15 5.91
C ILE A 56 15.88 -8.49 4.64
N ILE A 57 17.16 -8.11 4.67
CA ILE A 57 17.83 -7.36 3.60
C ILE A 57 18.74 -8.32 2.83
N ASP A 58 18.36 -8.61 1.59
CA ASP A 58 19.16 -9.34 0.62
C ASP A 58 19.76 -8.35 -0.38
N ASN A 59 21.08 -8.20 -0.34
CA ASN A 59 21.81 -7.29 -1.24
C ASN A 59 22.46 -8.02 -2.44
N GLY A 60 22.01 -9.24 -2.73
CA GLY A 60 22.52 -10.09 -3.80
C GLY A 60 23.82 -10.84 -3.47
N ARG A 61 24.49 -10.52 -2.35
CA ARG A 61 25.71 -11.19 -1.88
C ARG A 61 25.54 -11.77 -0.48
N LYS A 62 24.77 -11.10 0.35
CA LYS A 62 24.57 -11.42 1.76
C LYS A 62 23.16 -11.08 2.18
N VAL A 63 22.57 -11.96 2.98
CA VAL A 63 21.30 -11.72 3.65
C VAL A 63 21.56 -11.29 5.09
N ARG A 64 20.92 -10.22 5.54
CA ARG A 64 20.95 -9.75 6.94
C ARG A 64 19.52 -9.62 7.44
N THR A 65 19.29 -10.00 8.66
CA THR A 65 18.01 -9.81 9.34
C THR A 65 18.19 -8.83 10.50
N LEU A 66 17.42 -7.76 10.47
CA LEU A 66 17.31 -6.81 11.58
C LEU A 66 15.97 -7.03 12.27
N THR A 67 15.96 -7.12 13.60
CA THR A 67 14.72 -7.14 14.37
C THR A 67 14.53 -5.79 15.05
N GLN A 68 13.29 -5.33 15.10
CA GLN A 68 12.98 -4.04 15.73
C GLN A 68 11.59 -4.05 16.37
N ASP A 69 11.44 -3.21 17.38
CA ASP A 69 10.15 -2.77 17.89
C ASP A 69 9.89 -1.36 17.39
N SER A 70 8.65 -1.07 17.02
CA SER A 70 8.24 0.25 16.52
C SER A 70 6.91 0.67 17.13
N TRP A 71 6.83 1.91 17.54
CA TRP A 71 5.64 2.60 18.05
C TRP A 71 5.31 3.73 17.09
N MET A 72 4.08 3.82 16.68
CA MET A 72 3.61 4.81 15.71
C MET A 72 2.34 5.47 16.21
N GLU A 73 2.25 6.79 16.06
CA GLU A 73 1.06 7.58 16.36
C GLU A 73 0.74 8.48 15.18
N GLY A 74 -0.40 8.22 14.57
CA GLY A 74 -0.80 8.82 13.31
C GLY A 74 0.28 8.64 12.23
N VAL A 75 0.40 9.63 11.35
CA VAL A 75 1.38 9.66 10.25
C VAL A 75 2.63 10.48 10.58
N THR A 76 2.65 11.16 11.73
CA THR A 76 3.67 12.16 12.04
C THR A 76 4.65 11.75 13.12
N ARG A 77 4.34 10.74 13.89
CA ARG A 77 5.20 10.31 15.02
C ARG A 77 5.50 8.82 14.91
N SER A 78 6.76 8.45 14.92
CA SER A 78 7.19 7.05 15.04
C SER A 78 8.52 6.95 15.76
N TYR A 79 8.66 5.89 16.57
CA TYR A 79 9.88 5.51 17.22
C TYR A 79 10.17 4.05 16.93
N SER A 80 11.39 3.74 16.50
CA SER A 80 11.85 2.37 16.25
C SER A 80 13.12 2.09 17.03
N HIS A 81 13.20 0.89 17.62
CA HIS A 81 14.34 0.41 18.39
C HIS A 81 14.81 -0.95 17.84
N TYR A 82 15.99 -0.96 17.25
CA TYR A 82 16.59 -2.18 16.69
C TYR A 82 17.16 -3.06 17.81
N LYS A 83 16.77 -4.34 17.80
CA LYS A 83 17.13 -5.35 18.82
C LYS A 83 18.26 -6.26 18.35
N SER A 84 18.36 -6.52 17.06
CA SER A 84 19.38 -7.37 16.46
C SER A 84 19.70 -6.94 15.03
N PRO A 85 20.82 -7.40 14.44
CA PRO A 85 21.93 -8.14 15.05
C PRO A 85 22.78 -7.27 15.98
N ALA A 86 23.79 -7.84 16.62
CA ALA A 86 24.62 -7.13 17.60
C ALA A 86 25.18 -5.80 17.12
N ARG A 87 25.55 -5.69 15.82
CA ARG A 87 26.03 -4.46 15.19
C ARG A 87 25.01 -3.32 15.23
N GLU A 88 23.73 -3.63 15.08
CA GLU A 88 22.63 -2.67 14.97
C GLU A 88 21.83 -2.54 16.27
N LYS A 89 22.09 -3.44 17.24
CA LYS A 89 21.38 -3.45 18.52
C LYS A 89 21.52 -2.11 19.24
N GLY A 90 20.39 -1.58 19.69
CA GLY A 90 20.30 -0.28 20.37
C GLY A 90 20.24 0.92 19.42
N THR A 91 20.38 0.73 18.11
CA THR A 91 20.08 1.81 17.15
C THR A 91 18.62 2.20 17.28
N LYS A 92 18.34 3.49 17.26
CA LYS A 92 17.00 4.04 17.42
C LYS A 92 16.73 5.05 16.32
N MET A 93 15.49 5.07 15.85
CA MET A 93 15.00 6.09 14.92
C MET A 93 13.79 6.76 15.52
N LEU A 94 13.70 8.08 15.36
CA LEU A 94 12.60 8.89 15.86
C LEU A 94 12.15 9.86 14.79
N LYS A 95 10.90 9.72 14.34
CA LYS A 95 10.22 10.67 13.47
C LYS A 95 9.29 11.53 14.32
N ILE A 96 9.39 12.85 14.18
CA ILE A 96 8.43 13.80 14.73
C ILE A 96 8.17 14.85 13.65
N GLY A 97 6.95 14.87 13.12
CA GLY A 97 6.59 15.70 11.98
C GLY A 97 7.53 15.47 10.79
N GLY A 98 8.05 16.54 10.22
CA GLY A 98 8.99 16.49 9.09
C GLY A 98 10.44 16.19 9.45
N LYS A 99 10.76 15.74 10.67
CA LYS A 99 12.13 15.51 11.13
C LYS A 99 12.35 14.05 11.50
N LEU A 100 13.46 13.48 11.05
CA LEU A 100 13.90 12.12 11.36
C LEU A 100 15.27 12.15 12.04
N TRP A 101 15.36 11.62 13.23
CA TRP A 101 16.62 11.44 13.95
C TRP A 101 17.00 9.97 14.00
N MET A 102 18.29 9.69 13.93
CA MET A 102 18.87 8.39 14.19
C MET A 102 19.92 8.48 15.29
N TYR A 103 19.85 7.58 16.25
CA TYR A 103 20.87 7.36 17.25
C TYR A 103 21.56 6.03 17.04
N THR A 104 22.89 6.04 17.08
CA THR A 104 23.72 4.84 16.91
C THR A 104 24.58 4.66 18.17
N PRO A 105 24.34 3.64 19.02
CA PRO A 105 25.02 3.48 20.30
C PRO A 105 26.53 3.24 20.14
N ARG A 106 26.94 2.55 19.07
CA ARG A 106 28.35 2.27 18.79
C ARG A 106 29.26 3.50 18.70
N THR A 107 28.68 4.63 18.29
CA THR A 107 29.41 5.91 18.14
C THR A 107 28.89 6.98 19.09
N ASP A 108 27.88 6.66 19.91
CA ASP A 108 27.11 7.57 20.75
C ASP A 108 26.62 8.83 20.00
N ARG A 109 26.28 8.68 18.73
CA ARG A 109 25.89 9.81 17.88
C ARG A 109 24.38 9.84 17.64
N LYS A 110 23.81 11.02 17.87
CA LYS A 110 22.48 11.40 17.42
C LYS A 110 22.62 12.32 16.22
N ILE A 111 22.08 11.91 15.07
CA ILE A 111 22.12 12.67 13.84
C ILE A 111 20.70 12.96 13.34
N LEU A 112 20.50 14.14 12.76
CA LEU A 112 19.30 14.47 12.00
C LEU A 112 19.50 13.98 10.56
N ILE A 113 18.61 13.10 10.11
CA ILE A 113 18.58 12.65 8.71
C ILE A 113 17.79 13.68 7.91
N ALA A 114 18.50 14.46 7.11
CA ALA A 114 17.91 15.57 6.34
C ALA A 114 18.59 15.73 4.97
N GLY A 115 17.96 16.48 4.07
CA GLY A 115 18.50 16.78 2.74
C GLY A 115 18.81 15.51 1.95
N HIS A 116 20.04 15.41 1.41
CA HIS A 116 20.47 14.27 0.60
C HIS A 116 20.51 12.94 1.38
N LEU A 117 20.67 12.97 2.73
CA LEU A 117 20.67 11.77 3.54
C LEU A 117 19.32 11.04 3.50
N LEU A 118 18.21 11.76 3.31
CA LEU A 118 16.88 11.15 3.18
C LEU A 118 16.80 10.16 2.01
N ARG A 119 17.52 10.42 0.92
CA ARG A 119 17.54 9.54 -0.26
C ARG A 119 18.45 8.33 -0.12
N GLN A 120 19.24 8.25 0.94
CA GLN A 120 20.10 7.09 1.18
C GLN A 120 19.30 5.87 1.62
N SER A 121 19.82 4.68 1.31
CA SER A 121 19.25 3.40 1.74
C SER A 121 19.22 3.32 3.27
N MET A 122 18.04 3.14 3.81
CA MET A 122 17.84 2.90 5.23
C MET A 122 18.48 1.55 5.63
N MET A 123 19.47 1.59 6.50
CA MET A 123 20.20 0.39 6.97
C MET A 123 20.73 -0.51 5.83
N GLY A 124 20.92 0.04 4.62
CA GLY A 124 21.35 -0.70 3.44
C GLY A 124 20.26 -1.54 2.77
N SER A 125 19.00 -1.28 3.07
CA SER A 125 17.81 -1.91 2.48
C SER A 125 17.42 -1.31 1.12
N ASP A 126 16.33 -1.79 0.52
CA ASP A 126 15.71 -1.19 -0.67
C ASP A 126 14.79 -0.01 -0.31
N LEU A 127 14.56 0.25 0.98
CA LEU A 127 13.91 1.45 1.45
C LEU A 127 14.92 2.59 1.60
N SER A 128 14.51 3.80 1.32
CA SER A 128 15.23 5.02 1.71
C SER A 128 14.70 5.56 3.03
N TYR A 129 15.43 6.45 3.68
CA TYR A 129 14.88 7.19 4.82
C TYR A 129 13.69 8.07 4.41
N GLU A 130 13.67 8.53 3.16
CA GLU A 130 12.56 9.30 2.59
C GLU A 130 11.27 8.46 2.51
N ASP A 131 11.37 7.16 2.22
CA ASP A 131 10.21 6.25 2.25
C ASP A 131 9.55 6.20 3.64
N MET A 132 10.34 6.31 4.72
CA MET A 132 9.80 6.39 6.08
C MET A 132 9.13 7.73 6.37
N MET A 133 9.58 8.80 5.72
CA MET A 133 8.99 10.12 5.90
C MET A 133 7.66 10.26 5.15
N GLU A 134 7.49 9.53 4.05
CA GLU A 134 6.26 9.48 3.26
C GLU A 134 5.23 8.44 3.74
N ASP A 135 5.34 8.02 4.99
CA ASP A 135 4.37 7.15 5.62
C ASP A 135 3.12 7.96 6.00
N HIS A 136 2.14 8.01 5.08
CA HIS A 136 0.87 8.71 5.22
C HIS A 136 -0.26 7.95 4.50
N LYS A 137 -1.51 8.26 4.85
CA LYS A 137 -2.67 7.72 4.13
C LYS A 137 -2.60 8.16 2.68
N LEU A 138 -2.60 7.20 1.76
CA LEU A 138 -2.48 7.51 0.33
C LEU A 138 -3.66 8.35 -0.19
N SER A 139 -4.86 8.10 0.32
CA SER A 139 -6.06 8.85 -0.03
C SER A 139 -5.98 10.34 0.31
N ASN A 140 -5.19 10.71 1.32
CA ASN A 140 -4.97 12.11 1.70
C ASN A 140 -3.89 12.80 0.86
N ALA A 141 -3.02 12.02 0.21
CA ALA A 141 -1.87 12.55 -0.52
C ALA A 141 -2.02 12.46 -2.04
N TYR A 142 -2.93 11.60 -2.53
CA TYR A 142 -3.09 11.32 -3.95
C TYR A 142 -4.54 11.34 -4.39
N ALA A 143 -4.79 11.89 -5.58
CA ALA A 143 -5.99 11.63 -6.35
C ALA A 143 -5.88 10.26 -7.02
N ALA A 144 -6.92 9.44 -6.88
CA ALA A 144 -6.98 8.11 -7.47
C ALA A 144 -7.96 8.06 -8.64
N THR A 145 -7.53 7.48 -9.76
CA THR A 145 -8.38 7.14 -10.91
C THR A 145 -8.24 5.67 -11.25
N LEU A 146 -9.30 5.05 -11.75
CA LEU A 146 -9.27 3.68 -12.24
C LEU A 146 -8.61 3.67 -13.62
N GLU A 147 -7.48 2.95 -13.75
CA GLU A 147 -6.80 2.78 -15.03
C GLU A 147 -7.32 1.53 -15.78
N GLY A 148 -7.78 0.52 -15.05
CA GLY A 148 -8.29 -0.73 -15.62
C GLY A 148 -8.26 -1.88 -14.61
N TYR A 149 -8.24 -3.10 -15.12
CA TYR A 149 -8.21 -4.32 -14.31
C TYR A 149 -7.14 -5.27 -14.81
N GLU A 150 -6.58 -6.05 -13.91
CA GLU A 150 -5.62 -7.14 -14.20
C GLU A 150 -6.04 -8.38 -13.40
N ASP A 151 -6.04 -9.54 -14.06
CA ASP A 151 -6.29 -10.80 -13.37
C ASP A 151 -4.95 -11.36 -12.87
N PHE A 152 -4.86 -11.57 -11.57
CA PHE A 152 -3.66 -12.09 -10.91
C PHE A 152 -4.04 -13.25 -9.97
N GLU A 153 -3.49 -14.43 -10.21
CA GLU A 153 -3.75 -15.65 -9.42
C GLU A 153 -5.25 -15.90 -9.18
N GLY A 154 -6.08 -15.73 -10.23
CA GLY A 154 -7.53 -15.94 -10.18
C GLY A 154 -8.32 -14.81 -9.47
N THR A 155 -7.66 -13.72 -9.11
CA THR A 155 -8.28 -12.53 -8.52
C THR A 155 -8.23 -11.36 -9.48
N ARG A 156 -9.41 -10.77 -9.77
CA ARG A 156 -9.49 -9.55 -10.57
C ARG A 156 -9.14 -8.33 -9.72
N LEU A 157 -8.02 -7.69 -10.04
CA LEU A 157 -7.49 -6.51 -9.36
C LEU A 157 -7.85 -5.24 -10.11
N ALA A 158 -8.29 -4.21 -9.40
CA ALA A 158 -8.40 -2.86 -9.94
C ALA A 158 -7.02 -2.19 -9.93
N ILE A 159 -6.63 -1.59 -11.05
CA ILE A 159 -5.40 -0.80 -11.16
C ILE A 159 -5.76 0.65 -10.90
N LEU A 160 -5.29 1.18 -9.76
CA LEU A 160 -5.46 2.58 -9.41
C LEU A 160 -4.23 3.36 -9.86
N HIS A 161 -4.43 4.40 -10.65
CA HIS A 161 -3.43 5.40 -10.97
C HIS A 161 -3.56 6.56 -9.98
N LEU A 162 -2.46 6.86 -9.27
CA LEU A 162 -2.40 7.81 -8.18
C LEU A 162 -1.52 8.99 -8.55
N ILE A 163 -2.05 10.21 -8.49
CA ILE A 163 -1.32 11.45 -8.75
C ILE A 163 -1.30 12.28 -7.48
N ALA A 164 -0.11 12.67 -7.03
CA ALA A 164 0.08 13.45 -5.81
C ALA A 164 -0.55 14.82 -5.90
N TYR A 165 -1.23 15.28 -4.82
CA TYR A 165 -1.75 16.63 -4.70
C TYR A 165 -0.64 17.67 -4.54
N ASP A 166 0.43 17.34 -3.79
CA ASP A 166 1.56 18.26 -3.54
C ASP A 166 2.75 17.90 -4.45
N LYS A 167 3.25 18.91 -5.19
CA LYS A 167 4.46 18.81 -6.04
C LYS A 167 5.74 18.49 -5.26
N LYS A 168 5.73 18.62 -3.93
CA LYS A 168 6.86 18.26 -3.05
C LYS A 168 6.88 16.79 -2.66
N THR A 169 5.79 16.05 -2.91
CA THR A 169 5.73 14.60 -2.66
C THR A 169 6.83 13.90 -3.46
N THR A 170 7.57 13.01 -2.83
CA THR A 170 8.72 12.31 -3.45
C THR A 170 8.32 11.53 -4.69
N TYR A 171 7.23 10.78 -4.60
CA TYR A 171 6.68 10.02 -5.72
C TYR A 171 5.43 10.69 -6.25
N GLN A 172 5.58 11.47 -7.33
CA GLN A 172 4.46 12.21 -7.91
C GLN A 172 3.39 11.30 -8.51
N THR A 173 3.77 10.11 -8.91
CA THR A 173 2.87 9.11 -9.49
C THR A 173 3.12 7.76 -8.85
N ARG A 174 2.04 7.04 -8.54
CA ARG A 174 2.05 5.64 -8.12
C ARG A 174 1.00 4.86 -8.91
N LYS A 175 1.17 3.54 -8.97
CA LYS A 175 0.12 2.60 -9.37
C LYS A 175 -0.08 1.58 -8.25
N ALA A 176 -1.32 1.27 -7.95
CA ALA A 176 -1.68 0.26 -6.95
C ALA A 176 -2.63 -0.77 -7.56
N TRP A 177 -2.31 -2.04 -7.39
CA TRP A 177 -3.17 -3.18 -7.77
C TRP A 177 -3.94 -3.61 -6.53
N VAL A 178 -5.22 -3.36 -6.53
CA VAL A 178 -6.09 -3.50 -5.36
C VAL A 178 -7.16 -4.55 -5.63
N ASN A 179 -7.35 -5.47 -4.70
CA ASN A 179 -8.51 -6.35 -4.69
C ASN A 179 -9.73 -5.57 -4.21
N PRO A 180 -10.73 -5.32 -5.07
CA PRO A 180 -11.90 -4.50 -4.69
C PRO A 180 -12.84 -5.20 -3.72
N LYS A 181 -12.76 -6.54 -3.57
CA LYS A 181 -13.61 -7.30 -2.65
C LYS A 181 -13.21 -7.11 -1.19
N ASN A 182 -11.94 -7.32 -0.89
CA ASN A 182 -11.40 -7.23 0.48
C ASN A 182 -10.60 -5.95 0.76
N LYS A 183 -10.49 -5.03 -0.23
CA LYS A 183 -9.83 -3.73 -0.10
C LYS A 183 -8.36 -3.87 0.31
N THR A 184 -7.67 -4.85 -0.28
CA THR A 184 -6.24 -5.09 -0.05
C THR A 184 -5.42 -4.74 -1.28
N VAL A 185 -4.26 -4.12 -1.08
CA VAL A 185 -3.30 -3.83 -2.15
C VAL A 185 -2.33 -5.00 -2.27
N LEU A 186 -2.15 -5.56 -3.48
CA LEU A 186 -1.22 -6.68 -3.71
C LEU A 186 0.13 -6.21 -4.23
N LYS A 187 0.13 -5.13 -4.99
CA LYS A 187 1.32 -4.55 -5.61
C LYS A 187 1.18 -3.03 -5.65
N GLU A 188 2.27 -2.34 -5.39
CA GLU A 188 2.41 -0.89 -5.58
C GLU A 188 3.67 -0.61 -6.40
N GLU A 189 3.61 0.32 -7.32
CA GLU A 189 4.75 0.84 -8.08
C GLU A 189 4.85 2.35 -7.90
N ARG A 190 6.08 2.83 -7.67
CA ARG A 190 6.41 4.24 -7.46
C ARG A 190 7.28 4.76 -8.59
N PHE A 191 6.92 5.90 -9.14
CA PHE A 191 7.52 6.44 -10.35
C PHE A 191 8.28 7.73 -10.07
N ALA A 192 9.37 7.92 -10.82
CA ALA A 192 10.01 9.22 -10.98
C ALA A 192 9.13 10.17 -11.78
N LYS A 193 9.42 11.48 -11.72
CA LYS A 193 8.76 12.49 -12.57
C LYS A 193 8.91 12.22 -14.08
N SER A 194 9.94 11.48 -14.48
CA SER A 194 10.17 11.04 -15.87
C SER A 194 9.29 9.86 -16.31
N GLY A 195 8.46 9.31 -15.42
CA GLY A 195 7.69 8.08 -15.67
C GLY A 195 8.48 6.78 -15.47
N LYS A 196 9.78 6.85 -15.11
CA LYS A 196 10.56 5.64 -14.82
C LYS A 196 10.13 5.04 -13.48
N ILE A 197 9.89 3.72 -13.45
CA ILE A 197 9.61 2.99 -12.21
C ILE A 197 10.88 2.98 -11.36
N LEU A 198 10.76 3.47 -10.12
CA LEU A 198 11.85 3.49 -9.14
C LEU A 198 11.76 2.34 -8.15
N LYS A 199 10.56 2.04 -7.67
CA LYS A 199 10.33 1.04 -6.62
C LYS A 199 9.10 0.21 -6.92
N ARG A 200 9.15 -1.04 -6.45
CA ARG A 200 7.99 -1.95 -6.42
C ARG A 200 7.85 -2.53 -5.02
N ILE A 201 6.62 -2.60 -4.55
CA ILE A 201 6.27 -3.18 -3.27
C ILE A 201 5.23 -4.27 -3.53
N LEU A 202 5.44 -5.45 -2.94
CA LEU A 202 4.47 -6.54 -2.94
C LEU A 202 3.97 -6.74 -1.52
N PHE A 203 2.67 -6.91 -1.37
CA PHE A 203 2.00 -7.15 -0.09
C PHE A 203 1.47 -8.57 -0.08
N LYS A 204 1.77 -9.33 0.96
CA LYS A 204 1.47 -10.76 1.06
C LYS A 204 1.02 -11.15 2.47
N ASP A 205 0.54 -12.39 2.56
CA ASP A 205 0.22 -13.04 3.83
C ASP A 205 -0.77 -12.20 4.63
N TYR A 206 -1.90 -11.84 4.01
CA TYR A 206 -2.94 -11.04 4.63
C TYR A 206 -3.62 -11.80 5.75
N GLU A 207 -3.83 -11.12 6.87
CA GLU A 207 -4.51 -11.63 8.06
C GLU A 207 -5.46 -10.57 8.60
N GLU A 208 -6.57 -11.01 9.16
CA GLU A 208 -7.48 -10.12 9.87
C GLU A 208 -6.97 -9.90 11.31
N ILE A 209 -6.70 -8.64 11.65
CA ILE A 209 -6.18 -8.22 12.95
C ILE A 209 -7.01 -7.04 13.43
N ALA A 210 -7.73 -7.19 14.54
CA ALA A 210 -8.59 -6.16 15.12
C ALA A 210 -9.54 -5.54 14.08
N GLY A 211 -10.18 -6.38 13.25
CA GLY A 211 -11.14 -5.98 12.20
C GLY A 211 -10.51 -5.34 10.95
N ARG A 212 -9.19 -5.37 10.80
CA ARG A 212 -8.43 -4.86 9.65
C ARG A 212 -7.76 -5.99 8.90
N ILE A 213 -7.84 -5.99 7.58
CA ILE A 213 -7.13 -6.96 6.73
C ILE A 213 -5.73 -6.40 6.44
N PHE A 214 -4.73 -6.88 7.18
CA PHE A 214 -3.37 -6.33 7.17
C PHE A 214 -2.34 -7.33 6.62
N PRO A 215 -1.35 -6.89 5.78
CA PRO A 215 -0.32 -7.77 5.25
C PRO A 215 0.72 -8.11 6.31
N ARG A 216 1.01 -9.39 6.52
CA ARG A 216 2.10 -9.85 7.40
C ARG A 216 3.47 -9.75 6.74
N THR A 217 3.52 -9.59 5.43
CA THR A 217 4.76 -9.52 4.66
C THR A 217 4.67 -8.41 3.61
N MET A 218 5.69 -7.56 3.58
CA MET A 218 5.91 -6.59 2.51
C MET A 218 7.28 -6.82 1.89
N ILE A 219 7.35 -6.86 0.55
CA ILE A 219 8.60 -7.05 -0.19
C ILE A 219 8.89 -5.79 -0.99
N PHE A 220 9.99 -5.14 -0.66
CA PHE A 220 10.46 -3.92 -1.32
C PHE A 220 11.56 -4.23 -2.32
N LYS A 221 11.47 -3.66 -3.51
CA LYS A 221 12.51 -3.67 -4.53
C LYS A 221 12.81 -2.26 -5.00
N ASP A 222 14.05 -1.86 -4.86
CA ASP A 222 14.60 -0.69 -5.52
C ASP A 222 15.04 -1.10 -6.93
N LEU A 223 14.30 -0.67 -7.96
CA LEU A 223 14.52 -1.10 -9.34
C LEU A 223 15.73 -0.41 -10.00
N LEU A 224 16.39 0.51 -9.28
CA LEU A 224 17.68 1.06 -9.66
C LEU A 224 18.84 0.18 -9.22
N LYS A 225 18.60 -0.77 -8.31
CA LYS A 225 19.58 -1.74 -7.81
C LYS A 225 19.39 -3.09 -8.50
N LYS A 226 20.51 -3.80 -8.71
CA LYS A 226 20.46 -5.16 -9.26
C LYS A 226 20.52 -6.20 -8.14
N ASN A 227 19.70 -7.24 -8.26
CA ASN A 227 19.73 -8.41 -7.37
C ASN A 227 19.56 -8.08 -5.88
N THR A 228 18.81 -7.02 -5.55
CA THR A 228 18.47 -6.66 -4.17
C THR A 228 16.99 -6.88 -3.89
N LYS A 229 16.69 -7.18 -2.64
CA LYS A 229 15.33 -7.34 -2.14
C LYS A 229 15.32 -7.13 -0.63
N THR A 230 14.36 -6.39 -0.14
CA THR A 230 14.12 -6.24 1.28
C THR A 230 12.73 -6.76 1.63
N THR A 231 12.66 -7.72 2.54
CA THR A 231 11.39 -8.25 3.05
C THR A 231 11.18 -7.75 4.47
N TYR A 232 10.08 -7.08 4.72
CA TYR A 232 9.62 -6.76 6.06
C TYR A 232 8.56 -7.78 6.47
N LYS A 233 8.79 -8.46 7.59
CA LYS A 233 7.83 -9.38 8.22
C LYS A 233 7.34 -8.78 9.51
N PHE A 234 6.03 -8.72 9.67
CA PHE A 234 5.36 -8.23 10.87
C PHE A 234 5.06 -9.42 11.78
N ASP A 235 5.87 -9.59 12.84
CA ASP A 235 5.71 -10.73 13.77
C ASP A 235 4.60 -10.47 14.78
N VAL A 236 4.55 -9.25 15.34
CA VAL A 236 3.48 -8.77 16.22
C VAL A 236 2.97 -7.45 15.69
N ILE A 237 1.66 -7.27 15.68
CA ILE A 237 1.00 -6.01 15.37
C ILE A 237 -0.12 -5.81 16.37
N GLU A 238 -0.15 -4.63 17.00
CA GLU A 238 -1.21 -4.19 17.87
C GLU A 238 -1.68 -2.81 17.38
N PHE A 239 -2.98 -2.65 17.20
CA PHE A 239 -3.60 -1.41 16.78
C PHE A 239 -4.32 -0.74 17.95
N ASP A 240 -4.48 0.57 17.84
CA ASP A 240 -5.29 1.42 18.74
C ASP A 240 -4.90 1.27 20.21
N ILE A 241 -3.60 1.12 20.47
CA ILE A 241 -3.00 0.99 21.80
C ILE A 241 -2.65 2.35 22.42
N GLU A 242 -2.58 2.42 23.73
CA GLU A 242 -2.02 3.60 24.41
C GLU A 242 -0.50 3.59 24.32
N ILE A 243 0.09 4.66 23.78
CA ILE A 243 1.54 4.84 23.67
C ILE A 243 1.98 6.00 24.59
N PRO A 244 2.80 5.73 25.62
CA PRO A 244 3.29 6.79 26.47
C PRO A 244 4.07 7.86 25.69
N GLY A 245 3.77 9.14 25.90
CA GLY A 245 4.35 10.27 25.15
C GLY A 245 5.89 10.34 25.18
N ARG A 246 6.55 9.69 26.17
CA ARG A 246 8.02 9.58 26.24
C ARG A 246 8.63 8.92 24.98
N TYR A 247 7.90 8.05 24.28
CA TYR A 247 8.37 7.42 23.05
C TYR A 247 8.58 8.43 21.92
N PHE A 248 7.89 9.54 21.94
CA PHE A 248 7.95 10.58 20.92
C PHE A 248 8.71 11.82 21.39
N SER A 249 9.69 11.65 22.25
CA SER A 249 10.60 12.71 22.67
C SER A 249 12.06 12.41 22.29
N GLN A 250 12.85 13.43 22.00
CA GLN A 250 14.25 13.22 21.64
C GLN A 250 15.10 12.61 22.78
N SER A 251 14.63 12.68 24.03
CA SER A 251 15.30 12.07 25.17
C SER A 251 15.32 10.53 25.10
N ILE A 252 14.35 9.90 24.40
CA ILE A 252 14.30 8.44 24.22
C ILE A 252 15.50 7.90 23.45
N LEU A 253 16.12 8.72 22.60
CA LEU A 253 17.23 8.30 21.76
C LEU A 253 18.48 7.95 22.57
N LYS A 254 18.73 8.61 23.70
CA LYS A 254 19.92 8.41 24.56
C LYS A 254 19.68 7.56 25.82
N ARG A 255 18.45 7.08 26.03
CA ARG A 255 18.10 6.22 27.16
C ARG A 255 18.30 4.75 26.87
#